data_8b1d77ba6fc74911ebf06fe35298115b
#
_entry.id   8b1d77ba6fc74911ebf06fe35298115b
#
_cell.length_a   1.000
_cell.length_b   1.000
_cell.length_c   1.000
_cell.angle_alpha   90.00
_cell.angle_beta   90.00
_cell.angle_gamma   90.00
#
_symmetry.space_group_name_H-M   'P 1'
#
loop_
_entity.id
_entity.type
_entity.pdbx_description
1 polymer ?
#
loop_
_entity_poly.entity_id
_entity_poly.type
_entity_poly.pdbx_seq_one_letter_code
_entity_poly.pdbx_strand_id
1 'polypeptide(L)'
;MKKQIIFIERQPTEAVSIERVFAQIAKHLPDELFEIEFQNVLPGYGLFGIIKNLLFFRKRPADIYHITGDVHYIALRLPKNKTVLTIHDLIFLHTRSGIHRYSLKKLFLDFPVHAVNNITAISHATKDEISGFFPEVQSKIRVIGNPLIDDFVVGTEKPFDAQCPVILQIGTTENKNLPNLIEAIREFNCKLRIVGHLDANIIRALDANEIRYENVVAADNDQMVEEYSNADIVSFCSVYEGFGLPIIEAQAMRKPVITSNLPPMNDVAGDGAVLVDPNDPSSIKAALLKLMNDTEYRKKIIDRGTENVKRFNSNEIARQYCDLYLQILAR
;
A
#
# COMPACT_ATOMS: atom_id res chain seq x y z
N MET A 1 22.10 26.97 1.95
CA MET A 1 20.64 27.10 2.20
C MET A 1 20.00 25.75 1.91
N LYS A 2 19.14 25.26 2.80
CA LYS A 2 18.34 24.05 2.57
C LYS A 2 17.46 24.24 1.34
N LYS A 3 17.17 23.18 0.64
CA LYS A 3 16.25 23.16 -0.51
C LYS A 3 14.85 22.87 -0.04
N GLN A 4 13.89 23.68 -0.48
CA GLN A 4 12.50 23.52 -0.09
C GLN A 4 11.79 22.52 -0.99
N ILE A 5 11.19 21.50 -0.38
CA ILE A 5 10.38 20.50 -1.05
C ILE A 5 8.95 20.55 -0.49
N ILE A 6 7.96 20.65 -1.37
CA ILE A 6 6.56 20.60 -0.97
C ILE A 6 5.97 19.26 -1.38
N PHE A 7 5.50 18.49 -0.39
CA PHE A 7 4.68 17.31 -0.59
C PHE A 7 3.23 17.74 -0.77
N ILE A 8 2.64 17.43 -1.93
CA ILE A 8 1.27 17.79 -2.26
C ILE A 8 0.38 16.57 -2.04
N GLU A 9 -0.55 16.69 -1.10
CA GLU A 9 -1.41 15.64 -0.62
C GLU A 9 -2.89 15.93 -0.90
N ARG A 10 -3.69 14.86 -0.89
CA ARG A 10 -5.15 14.98 -0.84
C ARG A 10 -5.59 15.58 0.52
N GLN A 11 -6.85 15.97 0.60
CA GLN A 11 -7.44 16.30 1.90
C GLN A 11 -7.44 15.05 2.81
N PRO A 12 -7.24 15.23 4.12
CA PRO A 12 -7.28 14.12 5.07
C PRO A 12 -8.56 13.29 4.93
N THR A 13 -8.41 11.97 4.96
CA THR A 13 -9.50 10.97 4.91
C THR A 13 -9.26 9.95 6.02
N GLU A 14 -10.20 9.03 6.23
CA GLU A 14 -10.00 7.90 7.15
C GLU A 14 -8.88 6.95 6.68
N ALA A 15 -8.66 6.86 5.36
CA ALA A 15 -7.58 6.06 4.78
C ALA A 15 -6.30 6.88 4.74
N VAL A 16 -5.41 6.69 5.71
CA VAL A 16 -4.20 7.50 5.94
C VAL A 16 -2.89 6.79 5.55
N SER A 17 -2.95 5.66 4.86
CA SER A 17 -1.74 4.86 4.56
C SER A 17 -0.71 5.59 3.69
N ILE A 18 -1.16 6.36 2.69
CA ILE A 18 -0.27 7.13 1.80
C ILE A 18 0.41 8.26 2.58
N GLU A 19 -0.36 8.99 3.37
CA GLU A 19 0.11 10.10 4.20
C GLU A 19 1.16 9.61 5.21
N ARG A 20 0.94 8.43 5.81
CA ARG A 20 1.91 7.79 6.73
C ARG A 20 3.21 7.44 6.03
N VAL A 21 3.14 6.86 4.84
CA VAL A 21 4.33 6.51 4.03
C VAL A 21 5.17 7.76 3.77
N PHE A 22 4.57 8.86 3.35
CA PHE A 22 5.32 10.07 3.03
C PHE A 22 5.75 10.86 4.27
N ALA A 23 5.02 10.81 5.37
CA ALA A 23 5.49 11.31 6.66
C ALA A 23 6.73 10.53 7.13
N GLN A 24 6.74 9.20 6.97
CA GLN A 24 7.89 8.35 7.28
C GLN A 24 9.10 8.69 6.38
N ILE A 25 8.90 8.87 5.07
CA ILE A 25 9.96 9.28 4.15
C ILE A 25 10.51 10.65 4.55
N ALA A 26 9.64 11.63 4.83
CA ALA A 26 10.04 12.98 5.24
C ALA A 26 10.90 12.98 6.51
N LYS A 27 10.55 12.13 7.50
CA LYS A 27 11.27 11.96 8.76
C LYS A 27 12.72 11.48 8.56
N HIS A 28 12.96 10.68 7.49
CA HIS A 28 14.26 10.08 7.20
C HIS A 28 15.05 10.79 6.08
N LEU A 29 14.49 11.83 5.46
CA LEU A 29 15.25 12.67 4.55
C LEU A 29 16.26 13.54 5.34
N PRO A 30 17.47 13.80 4.78
CA PRO A 30 18.49 14.57 5.49
C PRO A 30 18.03 16.03 5.68
N ASP A 31 17.81 16.42 6.94
CA ASP A 31 17.30 17.74 7.32
C ASP A 31 18.31 18.86 7.08
N GLU A 32 19.60 18.53 6.96
CA GLU A 32 20.65 19.48 6.57
C GLU A 32 20.55 19.89 5.08
N LEU A 33 19.95 19.05 4.22
CA LEU A 33 19.82 19.31 2.78
C LEU A 33 18.44 19.88 2.42
N PHE A 34 17.39 19.39 3.07
CA PHE A 34 16.00 19.67 2.70
C PHE A 34 15.19 20.26 3.85
N GLU A 35 14.25 21.10 3.46
CA GLU A 35 13.13 21.55 4.29
C GLU A 35 11.85 21.04 3.65
N ILE A 36 11.12 20.17 4.38
CA ILE A 36 9.92 19.50 3.86
C ILE A 36 8.68 20.18 4.41
N GLU A 37 7.80 20.61 3.52
CA GLU A 37 6.47 21.12 3.86
C GLU A 37 5.39 20.24 3.22
N PHE A 38 4.25 20.09 3.91
CA PHE A 38 3.07 19.42 3.38
C PHE A 38 2.04 20.49 2.96
N GLN A 39 1.46 20.29 1.78
CA GLN A 39 0.41 21.15 1.25
C GLN A 39 -0.74 20.31 0.71
N ASN A 40 -1.90 20.41 1.36
CA ASN A 40 -3.10 19.76 0.85
C ASN A 40 -3.70 20.54 -0.34
N VAL A 41 -4.31 19.81 -1.26
CA VAL A 41 -5.16 20.40 -2.29
C VAL A 41 -6.40 21.06 -1.67
N LEU A 42 -7.11 21.90 -2.42
CA LEU A 42 -8.33 22.57 -1.92
C LEU A 42 -9.45 21.51 -1.68
N PRO A 43 -10.26 21.69 -0.62
CA PRO A 43 -11.39 20.80 -0.37
C PRO A 43 -12.37 20.77 -1.54
N GLY A 44 -12.87 19.57 -1.86
CA GLY A 44 -13.88 19.36 -2.91
C GLY A 44 -13.90 17.90 -3.35
N TYR A 45 -15.06 17.45 -3.80
CA TYR A 45 -15.29 16.06 -4.21
C TYR A 45 -15.54 15.96 -5.71
N GLY A 46 -15.17 14.81 -6.27
CA GLY A 46 -15.45 14.48 -7.67
C GLY A 46 -14.91 15.50 -8.67
N LEU A 47 -15.58 15.62 -9.81
CA LEU A 47 -15.16 16.51 -10.90
C LEU A 47 -15.13 17.99 -10.50
N PHE A 48 -16.06 18.42 -9.66
CA PHE A 48 -16.09 19.80 -9.15
C PHE A 48 -14.84 20.14 -8.33
N GLY A 49 -14.43 19.23 -7.43
CA GLY A 49 -13.19 19.38 -6.65
C GLY A 49 -11.96 19.47 -7.55
N ILE A 50 -11.89 18.64 -8.61
CA ILE A 50 -10.79 18.66 -9.58
C ILE A 50 -10.74 20.01 -10.31
N ILE A 51 -11.87 20.48 -10.88
CA ILE A 51 -11.95 21.78 -11.57
C ILE A 51 -11.57 22.93 -10.64
N LYS A 52 -12.11 22.92 -9.41
CA LYS A 52 -11.76 23.93 -8.39
C LYS A 52 -10.25 24.00 -8.16
N ASN A 53 -9.60 22.84 -8.01
CA ASN A 53 -8.16 22.76 -7.83
C ASN A 53 -7.40 23.21 -9.08
N LEU A 54 -7.81 22.78 -10.27
CA LEU A 54 -7.18 23.21 -11.52
C LEU A 54 -7.27 24.73 -11.73
N LEU A 55 -8.30 25.39 -11.24
CA LEU A 55 -8.47 26.85 -11.39
C LEU A 55 -7.84 27.62 -10.24
N PHE A 56 -7.98 27.19 -9.00
CA PHE A 56 -7.72 28.01 -7.82
C PHE A 56 -6.61 27.47 -6.90
N PHE A 57 -6.05 26.28 -7.13
CA PHE A 57 -4.92 25.81 -6.34
C PHE A 57 -3.72 26.75 -6.53
N ARG A 58 -3.21 27.27 -5.41
CA ARG A 58 -2.02 28.13 -5.37
C ARG A 58 -0.89 27.36 -4.73
N LYS A 59 0.10 26.98 -5.54
CA LYS A 59 1.32 26.36 -5.03
C LYS A 59 2.14 27.39 -4.24
N ARG A 60 2.69 26.99 -3.11
CA ARG A 60 3.72 27.77 -2.41
C ARG A 60 5.04 27.70 -3.22
N PRO A 61 5.94 28.70 -3.09
CA PRO A 61 7.26 28.63 -3.72
C PRO A 61 8.06 27.44 -3.18
N ALA A 62 8.70 26.66 -4.06
CA ALA A 62 9.58 25.55 -3.68
C ALA A 62 10.62 25.27 -4.77
N ASP A 63 11.68 24.57 -4.38
CA ASP A 63 12.68 24.04 -5.32
C ASP A 63 12.13 22.79 -6.02
N ILE A 64 11.39 21.93 -5.29
CA ILE A 64 10.74 20.70 -5.79
C ILE A 64 9.30 20.61 -5.30
N TYR A 65 8.41 20.13 -6.14
CA TYR A 65 7.04 19.72 -5.82
C TYR A 65 6.94 18.21 -5.95
N HIS A 66 6.47 17.54 -4.92
CA HIS A 66 6.25 16.11 -4.99
C HIS A 66 4.77 15.80 -4.74
N ILE A 67 4.06 15.33 -5.76
CA ILE A 67 2.67 14.87 -5.64
C ILE A 67 2.72 13.47 -5.04
N THR A 68 2.33 13.35 -3.78
CA THR A 68 2.43 12.14 -2.97
C THR A 68 1.10 11.40 -2.81
N GLY A 69 -0.02 12.10 -2.98
CA GLY A 69 -1.36 11.54 -2.86
C GLY A 69 -2.06 11.34 -4.21
N ASP A 70 -3.28 10.80 -4.17
CA ASP A 70 -4.13 10.53 -5.34
C ASP A 70 -4.75 11.81 -5.92
N VAL A 71 -3.89 12.82 -6.17
CA VAL A 71 -4.26 14.13 -6.73
C VAL A 71 -3.45 14.44 -7.98
N HIS A 72 -3.19 13.43 -8.78
CA HIS A 72 -2.30 13.47 -9.95
C HIS A 72 -2.59 14.62 -10.90
N TYR A 73 -3.87 15.01 -11.08
CA TYR A 73 -4.31 16.13 -11.93
C TYR A 73 -3.63 17.46 -11.57
N ILE A 74 -3.12 17.62 -10.32
CA ILE A 74 -2.39 18.82 -9.88
C ILE A 74 -1.07 19.01 -10.65
N ALA A 75 -0.51 17.96 -11.24
CA ALA A 75 0.66 18.04 -12.10
C ALA A 75 0.51 19.10 -13.21
N LEU A 76 -0.72 19.33 -13.69
CA LEU A 76 -1.04 20.33 -14.70
C LEU A 76 -0.84 21.79 -14.23
N ARG A 77 -0.68 22.01 -12.92
CA ARG A 77 -0.49 23.33 -12.30
C ARG A 77 0.95 23.57 -11.83
N LEU A 78 1.83 22.60 -12.03
CA LEU A 78 3.19 22.59 -11.47
C LEU A 78 4.26 22.65 -12.57
N PRO A 79 5.47 23.15 -12.25
CA PRO A 79 6.55 23.23 -13.24
C PRO A 79 7.07 21.82 -13.58
N LYS A 80 7.02 21.47 -14.86
CA LYS A 80 7.33 20.13 -15.40
C LYS A 80 8.65 19.55 -14.90
N ASN A 81 9.72 20.37 -14.85
CA ASN A 81 11.07 19.93 -14.53
C ASN A 81 11.32 19.80 -13.02
N LYS A 82 10.50 20.43 -12.19
CA LYS A 82 10.63 20.48 -10.73
C LYS A 82 9.57 19.62 -10.01
N THR A 83 8.79 18.86 -10.75
CA THR A 83 7.70 18.06 -10.20
C THR A 83 8.02 16.59 -10.27
N VAL A 84 7.84 15.88 -9.15
CA VAL A 84 7.80 14.43 -9.02
C VAL A 84 6.34 14.02 -8.86
N LEU A 85 5.92 12.99 -9.58
CA LEU A 85 4.60 12.39 -9.46
C LEU A 85 4.76 10.94 -8.98
N THR A 86 4.33 10.63 -7.76
CA THR A 86 4.22 9.24 -7.30
C THR A 86 2.87 8.65 -7.70
N ILE A 87 2.89 7.49 -8.33
CA ILE A 87 1.71 6.71 -8.68
C ILE A 87 1.72 5.43 -7.82
N HIS A 88 0.68 5.29 -6.99
CA HIS A 88 0.53 4.19 -6.05
C HIS A 88 -0.05 2.94 -6.71
N ASP A 89 -1.11 3.11 -7.47
CA ASP A 89 -1.78 2.05 -8.23
C ASP A 89 -2.65 2.64 -9.34
N LEU A 90 -3.27 1.78 -10.10
CA LEU A 90 -4.26 2.15 -11.13
C LEU A 90 -5.60 1.42 -10.90
N ILE A 91 -5.95 1.10 -9.66
CA ILE A 91 -7.16 0.34 -9.29
C ILE A 91 -8.43 0.95 -9.89
N PHE A 92 -8.48 2.26 -10.04
CA PHE A 92 -9.62 2.94 -10.66
C PHE A 92 -9.84 2.54 -12.12
N LEU A 93 -8.81 2.03 -12.82
CA LEU A 93 -8.94 1.48 -14.18
C LEU A 93 -9.56 0.07 -14.18
N HIS A 94 -9.49 -0.65 -13.08
CA HIS A 94 -10.04 -2.01 -12.94
C HIS A 94 -11.44 -2.00 -12.35
N THR A 95 -11.77 -1.02 -11.49
CA THR A 95 -13.05 -0.93 -10.78
C THR A 95 -14.10 -0.05 -11.46
N ARG A 96 -13.70 0.72 -12.48
CA ARG A 96 -14.62 1.63 -13.21
C ARG A 96 -14.76 1.22 -14.66
N SER A 97 -15.86 1.61 -15.30
CA SER A 97 -16.16 1.29 -16.70
C SER A 97 -16.67 2.51 -17.48
N GLY A 98 -16.77 2.38 -18.79
CA GLY A 98 -17.37 3.37 -19.68
C GLY A 98 -16.71 4.75 -19.63
N ILE A 99 -17.52 5.80 -19.75
CA ILE A 99 -17.06 7.19 -19.81
C ILE A 99 -16.38 7.63 -18.51
N HIS A 100 -16.79 7.07 -17.37
CA HIS A 100 -16.19 7.37 -16.07
C HIS A 100 -14.74 6.89 -16.00
N ARG A 101 -14.47 5.64 -16.41
CA ARG A 101 -13.10 5.11 -16.52
C ARG A 101 -12.26 5.95 -17.47
N TYR A 102 -12.82 6.34 -18.64
CA TYR A 102 -12.12 7.17 -19.60
C TYR A 102 -11.73 8.54 -19.03
N SER A 103 -12.67 9.22 -18.38
CA SER A 103 -12.42 10.54 -17.76
C SER A 103 -11.40 10.48 -16.65
N LEU A 104 -11.48 9.47 -15.75
CA LEU A 104 -10.50 9.27 -14.69
C LEU A 104 -9.12 8.95 -15.28
N LYS A 105 -9.04 8.07 -16.29
CA LYS A 105 -7.78 7.78 -16.98
C LYS A 105 -7.14 9.05 -17.53
N LYS A 106 -7.90 9.94 -18.16
CA LYS A 106 -7.40 11.21 -18.68
C LYS A 106 -6.86 12.11 -17.58
N LEU A 107 -7.61 12.30 -16.49
CA LEU A 107 -7.30 13.27 -15.45
C LEU A 107 -6.25 12.77 -14.44
N PHE A 108 -6.23 11.48 -14.15
CA PHE A 108 -5.35 10.91 -13.12
C PHE A 108 -4.14 10.17 -13.70
N LEU A 109 -4.12 9.90 -15.02
CA LEU A 109 -2.99 9.21 -15.63
C LEU A 109 -2.49 9.94 -16.90
N ASP A 110 -3.28 10.02 -17.99
CA ASP A 110 -2.81 10.52 -19.29
C ASP A 110 -2.16 11.90 -19.18
N PHE A 111 -2.92 12.90 -18.72
CA PHE A 111 -2.41 14.26 -18.65
C PHE A 111 -1.29 14.41 -17.61
N PRO A 112 -1.39 13.86 -16.38
CA PRO A 112 -0.33 13.96 -15.37
C PRO A 112 1.01 13.37 -15.81
N VAL A 113 1.05 12.17 -16.39
CA VAL A 113 2.32 11.54 -16.80
C VAL A 113 3.06 12.30 -17.90
N HIS A 114 2.32 13.05 -18.73
CA HIS A 114 2.91 13.92 -19.75
C HIS A 114 3.28 15.32 -19.22
N ALA A 115 2.64 15.75 -18.13
CA ALA A 115 2.89 17.04 -17.51
C ALA A 115 4.18 17.10 -16.68
N VAL A 116 4.78 15.96 -16.31
CA VAL A 116 5.98 15.88 -15.49
C VAL A 116 7.13 15.17 -16.21
N ASN A 117 8.37 15.41 -15.73
CA ASN A 117 9.57 14.71 -16.21
C ASN A 117 10.02 13.61 -15.25
N ASN A 118 9.55 13.59 -14.02
CA ASN A 118 9.95 12.63 -13.02
C ASN A 118 8.70 11.95 -12.45
N ILE A 119 8.63 10.63 -12.63
CA ILE A 119 7.54 9.79 -12.12
C ILE A 119 8.16 8.74 -11.20
N THR A 120 7.55 8.49 -10.06
CA THR A 120 7.87 7.32 -9.24
C THR A 120 6.68 6.38 -9.22
N ALA A 121 6.96 5.09 -9.34
CA ALA A 121 6.00 4.01 -9.13
C ALA A 121 6.43 3.23 -7.88
N ILE A 122 5.48 2.84 -7.06
CA ILE A 122 5.81 2.15 -5.78
C ILE A 122 6.17 0.69 -5.96
N SER A 123 5.96 0.12 -7.17
CA SER A 123 6.33 -1.25 -7.51
C SER A 123 6.68 -1.39 -9.00
N HIS A 124 7.35 -2.47 -9.35
CA HIS A 124 7.57 -2.83 -10.76
C HIS A 124 6.25 -3.08 -11.49
N ALA A 125 5.29 -3.73 -10.84
CA ALA A 125 3.95 -3.96 -11.41
C ALA A 125 3.26 -2.65 -11.79
N THR A 126 3.27 -1.65 -10.90
CA THR A 126 2.71 -0.31 -11.20
C THR A 126 3.46 0.36 -12.36
N LYS A 127 4.80 0.27 -12.40
CA LYS A 127 5.59 0.79 -13.53
C LYS A 127 5.21 0.12 -14.83
N ASP A 128 5.12 -1.20 -14.85
CA ASP A 128 4.83 -1.98 -16.05
C ASP A 128 3.41 -1.68 -16.56
N GLU A 129 2.45 -1.53 -15.64
CA GLU A 129 1.08 -1.15 -15.99
C GLU A 129 1.02 0.26 -16.61
N ILE A 130 1.71 1.25 -16.02
CA ILE A 130 1.81 2.61 -16.61
C ILE A 130 2.46 2.55 -17.99
N SER A 131 3.56 1.81 -18.12
CA SER A 131 4.32 1.65 -19.36
C SER A 131 3.52 0.93 -20.45
N GLY A 132 2.63 0.01 -20.06
CA GLY A 132 1.69 -0.65 -20.97
C GLY A 132 0.70 0.33 -21.61
N PHE A 133 0.29 1.38 -20.88
CA PHE A 133 -0.55 2.44 -21.43
C PHE A 133 0.25 3.52 -22.17
N PHE A 134 1.47 3.82 -21.75
CA PHE A 134 2.32 4.92 -22.24
C PHE A 134 3.79 4.50 -22.33
N PRO A 135 4.17 3.71 -23.35
CA PRO A 135 5.56 3.26 -23.50
C PRO A 135 6.59 4.40 -23.55
N GLU A 136 6.19 5.55 -24.08
CA GLU A 136 7.04 6.74 -24.23
C GLU A 136 7.42 7.41 -22.90
N VAL A 137 6.69 7.14 -21.80
CA VAL A 137 7.03 7.69 -20.49
C VAL A 137 7.87 6.73 -19.64
N GLN A 138 8.11 5.50 -20.09
CA GLN A 138 8.82 4.46 -19.32
C GLN A 138 10.17 4.94 -18.77
N SER A 139 10.93 5.71 -19.57
CA SER A 139 12.23 6.24 -19.17
C SER A 139 12.16 7.28 -18.05
N LYS A 140 10.99 7.89 -17.79
CA LYS A 140 10.76 8.84 -16.72
C LYS A 140 10.36 8.16 -15.39
N ILE A 141 10.06 6.85 -15.42
CA ILE A 141 9.54 6.13 -14.26
C ILE A 141 10.67 5.46 -13.51
N ARG A 142 10.88 5.89 -12.27
CA ARG A 142 11.74 5.22 -11.29
C ARG A 142 10.88 4.42 -10.33
N VAL A 143 11.25 3.19 -10.05
CA VAL A 143 10.59 2.39 -9.00
C VAL A 143 11.26 2.73 -7.67
N ILE A 144 10.47 3.23 -6.72
CA ILE A 144 10.85 3.44 -5.32
C ILE A 144 9.72 2.88 -4.48
N GLY A 145 9.98 1.79 -3.77
CA GLY A 145 8.98 1.09 -2.95
C GLY A 145 8.56 1.89 -1.71
N ASN A 146 7.53 1.43 -1.05
CA ASN A 146 7.13 2.02 0.22
C ASN A 146 8.06 1.53 1.34
N PRO A 147 8.42 2.40 2.32
CA PRO A 147 9.15 1.99 3.50
C PRO A 147 8.25 1.22 4.46
N LEU A 148 8.86 0.40 5.30
CA LEU A 148 8.25 -0.03 6.55
C LEU A 148 8.16 1.18 7.49
N ILE A 149 7.02 1.35 8.15
CA ILE A 149 6.85 2.39 9.18
C ILE A 149 7.55 1.92 10.46
N ASP A 150 8.26 2.84 11.13
CA ASP A 150 9.10 2.53 12.31
C ASP A 150 8.31 1.96 13.50
N ASP A 151 7.00 2.16 13.55
CA ASP A 151 6.13 1.71 14.64
C ASP A 151 5.98 0.18 14.68
N PHE A 152 6.16 -0.50 13.54
CA PHE A 152 6.06 -1.96 13.46
C PHE A 152 7.34 -2.63 13.95
N VAL A 153 7.44 -2.73 15.27
CA VAL A 153 8.56 -3.38 15.96
C VAL A 153 8.03 -4.55 16.78
N VAL A 154 8.74 -5.66 16.75
CA VAL A 154 8.38 -6.84 17.53
C VAL A 154 8.35 -6.50 19.02
N GLY A 155 7.17 -6.64 19.62
CA GLY A 155 6.99 -6.62 21.06
C GLY A 155 7.23 -8.01 21.68
N THR A 156 6.48 -8.32 22.74
CA THR A 156 6.46 -9.66 23.32
C THR A 156 5.83 -10.66 22.36
N GLU A 157 6.58 -11.68 21.93
CA GLU A 157 6.05 -12.73 21.04
C GLU A 157 4.96 -13.53 21.78
N LYS A 158 3.77 -13.57 21.20
CA LYS A 158 2.70 -14.48 21.62
C LYS A 158 3.00 -15.89 21.10
N PRO A 159 2.86 -16.95 21.92
CA PRO A 159 2.92 -18.30 21.42
C PRO A 159 1.85 -18.55 20.35
N PHE A 160 2.24 -19.25 19.29
CA PHE A 160 1.33 -19.62 18.18
C PHE A 160 0.30 -20.64 18.64
N ASP A 161 -0.99 -20.34 18.47
CA ASP A 161 -2.08 -21.29 18.75
C ASP A 161 -2.44 -22.09 17.48
N ALA A 162 -1.91 -23.30 17.39
CA ALA A 162 -2.19 -24.17 16.24
C ALA A 162 -3.61 -24.78 16.27
N GLN A 163 -4.30 -24.79 17.42
CA GLN A 163 -5.62 -25.41 17.54
C GLN A 163 -6.76 -24.43 17.25
N CYS A 164 -6.53 -23.14 17.54
CA CYS A 164 -7.50 -22.07 17.28
C CYS A 164 -6.77 -20.78 16.91
N PRO A 165 -6.07 -20.73 15.75
CA PRO A 165 -5.30 -19.56 15.38
C PRO A 165 -6.17 -18.34 15.14
N VAL A 166 -5.64 -17.16 15.50
CA VAL A 166 -6.18 -15.87 15.09
C VAL A 166 -5.64 -15.52 13.72
N ILE A 167 -6.50 -15.49 12.72
CA ILE A 167 -6.16 -15.11 11.35
C ILE A 167 -6.52 -13.63 11.19
N LEU A 168 -5.55 -12.78 10.90
CA LEU A 168 -5.74 -11.35 10.67
C LEU A 168 -5.93 -11.07 9.19
N GLN A 169 -7.04 -10.41 8.84
CA GLN A 169 -7.35 -9.88 7.51
C GLN A 169 -7.40 -8.35 7.57
N ILE A 170 -6.63 -7.68 6.70
CA ILE A 170 -6.58 -6.22 6.65
C ILE A 170 -7.21 -5.71 5.36
N GLY A 171 -8.24 -4.88 5.53
CA GLY A 171 -9.06 -4.35 4.45
C GLY A 171 -10.19 -5.28 4.04
N THR A 172 -11.26 -4.67 3.56
CA THR A 172 -12.54 -5.34 3.26
C THR A 172 -13.09 -4.97 1.89
N THR A 173 -12.38 -4.12 1.13
CA THR A 173 -12.74 -3.79 -0.25
C THR A 173 -12.65 -5.03 -1.14
N GLU A 174 -13.36 -5.03 -2.27
CA GLU A 174 -13.48 -6.18 -3.16
C GLU A 174 -12.12 -6.80 -3.54
N ASN A 175 -11.12 -5.97 -3.82
CA ASN A 175 -9.77 -6.43 -4.15
C ASN A 175 -9.06 -7.18 -3.00
N LYS A 176 -9.50 -6.99 -1.73
CA LYS A 176 -8.95 -7.69 -0.56
C LYS A 176 -9.40 -9.14 -0.44
N ASN A 177 -10.36 -9.56 -1.25
CA ASN A 177 -10.72 -10.95 -1.49
C ASN A 177 -11.20 -11.72 -0.23
N LEU A 178 -11.83 -11.03 0.70
CA LEU A 178 -12.34 -11.62 1.94
C LEU A 178 -13.31 -12.80 1.71
N PRO A 179 -14.17 -12.84 0.66
CA PRO A 179 -15.04 -13.98 0.40
C PRO A 179 -14.29 -15.30 0.20
N ASN A 180 -13.17 -15.30 -0.53
CA ASN A 180 -12.39 -16.52 -0.74
C ASN A 180 -11.65 -16.97 0.53
N LEU A 181 -11.26 -16.03 1.40
CA LEU A 181 -10.72 -16.38 2.72
C LEU A 181 -11.81 -17.02 3.59
N ILE A 182 -13.03 -16.49 3.64
CA ILE A 182 -14.17 -17.02 4.38
C ILE A 182 -14.43 -18.48 3.93
N GLU A 183 -14.50 -18.72 2.63
CA GLU A 183 -14.68 -20.06 2.08
C GLU A 183 -13.53 -21.01 2.46
N ALA A 184 -12.29 -20.54 2.44
CA ALA A 184 -11.12 -21.33 2.78
C ALA A 184 -11.11 -21.79 4.25
N ILE A 185 -11.65 -20.98 5.18
CA ILE A 185 -11.58 -21.23 6.62
C ILE A 185 -12.88 -21.80 7.21
N ARG A 186 -13.95 -22.01 6.44
CA ARG A 186 -15.27 -22.44 6.94
C ARG A 186 -15.26 -23.71 7.78
N GLU A 187 -14.27 -24.59 7.55
CA GLU A 187 -14.15 -25.86 8.29
C GLU A 187 -13.07 -25.78 9.39
N PHE A 188 -12.48 -24.59 9.62
CA PHE A 188 -11.39 -24.45 10.58
C PHE A 188 -11.90 -23.99 11.94
N ASN A 189 -11.30 -24.57 12.99
CA ASN A 189 -11.44 -24.02 14.32
C ASN A 189 -10.47 -22.82 14.45
N CYS A 190 -10.86 -21.65 13.96
CA CYS A 190 -10.05 -20.44 14.03
C CYS A 190 -10.90 -19.24 14.45
N LYS A 191 -10.25 -18.11 14.72
CA LYS A 191 -10.88 -16.82 14.92
C LYS A 191 -10.39 -15.87 13.82
N LEU A 192 -11.34 -15.28 13.08
CA LEU A 192 -11.03 -14.30 12.05
C LEU A 192 -11.06 -12.89 12.65
N ARG A 193 -9.94 -12.19 12.63
CA ARG A 193 -9.83 -10.79 13.00
C ARG A 193 -9.81 -9.94 11.74
N ILE A 194 -10.77 -9.00 11.61
CA ILE A 194 -10.94 -8.21 10.40
C ILE A 194 -10.77 -6.73 10.72
N VAL A 195 -9.85 -6.07 10.00
CA VAL A 195 -9.69 -4.61 10.08
C VAL A 195 -10.29 -3.97 8.84
N GLY A 196 -11.34 -3.16 9.03
CA GLY A 196 -12.06 -2.45 7.96
C GLY A 196 -13.57 -2.49 8.13
N HIS A 197 -14.28 -1.73 7.29
CA HIS A 197 -15.74 -1.71 7.29
C HIS A 197 -16.30 -2.98 6.62
N LEU A 198 -17.20 -3.68 7.29
CA LEU A 198 -17.92 -4.82 6.75
C LEU A 198 -19.23 -4.36 6.08
N ASP A 199 -19.45 -4.76 4.85
CA ASP A 199 -20.74 -4.60 4.20
C ASP A 199 -21.70 -5.76 4.55
N ALA A 200 -22.98 -5.58 4.22
CA ALA A 200 -24.01 -6.57 4.53
C ALA A 200 -23.82 -7.92 3.82
N ASN A 201 -23.10 -7.98 2.70
CA ASN A 201 -22.83 -9.22 1.98
C ASN A 201 -21.76 -10.04 2.71
N ILE A 202 -20.70 -9.36 3.17
CA ILE A 202 -19.63 -9.98 3.95
C ILE A 202 -20.19 -10.50 5.29
N ILE A 203 -20.99 -9.70 6.00
CA ILE A 203 -21.61 -10.14 7.27
C ILE A 203 -22.45 -11.39 7.02
N ARG A 204 -23.29 -11.40 5.99
CA ARG A 204 -24.10 -12.60 5.66
C ARG A 204 -23.24 -13.83 5.31
N ALA A 205 -22.10 -13.60 4.63
CA ALA A 205 -21.19 -14.71 4.31
C ALA A 205 -20.51 -15.27 5.56
N LEU A 206 -20.10 -14.42 6.50
CA LEU A 206 -19.53 -14.82 7.78
C LEU A 206 -20.53 -15.63 8.62
N ASP A 207 -21.77 -15.14 8.73
CA ASP A 207 -22.83 -15.79 9.49
C ASP A 207 -23.25 -17.12 8.85
N ALA A 208 -23.44 -17.18 7.53
CA ALA A 208 -23.84 -18.38 6.81
C ALA A 208 -22.80 -19.51 6.89
N ASN A 209 -21.52 -19.16 7.06
CA ASN A 209 -20.42 -20.13 7.23
C ASN A 209 -20.04 -20.33 8.72
N GLU A 210 -20.80 -19.78 9.66
CA GLU A 210 -20.58 -19.88 11.12
C GLU A 210 -19.15 -19.48 11.54
N ILE A 211 -18.57 -18.48 10.84
CA ILE A 211 -17.20 -17.99 11.12
C ILE A 211 -17.21 -17.19 12.43
N ARG A 212 -16.36 -17.56 13.37
CA ARG A 212 -16.10 -16.75 14.56
C ARG A 212 -15.21 -15.58 14.17
N TYR A 213 -15.73 -14.37 14.24
CA TYR A 213 -14.97 -13.18 13.86
C TYR A 213 -15.10 -12.01 14.86
N GLU A 214 -14.11 -11.15 14.83
CA GLU A 214 -14.14 -9.82 15.44
C GLU A 214 -13.74 -8.79 14.40
N ASN A 215 -14.34 -7.60 14.47
CA ASN A 215 -14.10 -6.54 13.50
C ASN A 215 -13.66 -5.26 14.19
N VAL A 216 -12.64 -4.61 13.63
CA VAL A 216 -12.15 -3.30 14.04
C VAL A 216 -12.27 -2.35 12.86
N VAL A 217 -12.87 -1.18 13.11
CA VAL A 217 -13.03 -0.15 12.09
C VAL A 217 -12.12 1.03 12.43
N ALA A 218 -11.44 1.57 11.42
CA ALA A 218 -10.59 2.75 11.55
C ALA A 218 -9.48 2.63 12.62
N ALA A 219 -8.72 1.52 12.59
CA ALA A 219 -7.57 1.32 13.47
C ALA A 219 -6.47 2.37 13.23
N ASP A 220 -6.01 3.01 14.30
CA ASP A 220 -4.80 3.84 14.28
C ASP A 220 -3.52 2.98 14.28
N ASN A 221 -2.33 3.59 14.37
CA ASN A 221 -1.07 2.85 14.34
C ASN A 221 -0.91 1.90 15.53
N ASP A 222 -1.21 2.38 16.74
CA ASP A 222 -1.04 1.58 17.95
C ASP A 222 -1.98 0.38 17.92
N GLN A 223 -3.22 0.60 17.50
CA GLN A 223 -4.21 -0.46 17.31
C GLN A 223 -3.76 -1.44 16.21
N MET A 224 -3.18 -0.97 15.09
CA MET A 224 -2.66 -1.87 14.06
C MET A 224 -1.50 -2.73 14.58
N VAL A 225 -0.57 -2.16 15.35
CA VAL A 225 0.51 -2.91 16.00
C VAL A 225 -0.06 -3.97 16.95
N GLU A 226 -1.11 -3.63 17.70
CA GLU A 226 -1.82 -4.58 18.57
C GLU A 226 -2.48 -5.71 17.78
N GLU A 227 -3.16 -5.39 16.66
CA GLU A 227 -3.79 -6.39 15.79
C GLU A 227 -2.75 -7.39 15.24
N TYR A 228 -1.62 -6.89 14.74
CA TYR A 228 -0.53 -7.78 14.31
C TYR A 228 0.04 -8.59 15.48
N SER A 229 0.24 -7.98 16.64
CA SER A 229 0.81 -8.67 17.82
C SER A 229 -0.07 -9.85 18.25
N ASN A 230 -1.39 -9.67 18.21
CA ASN A 230 -2.37 -10.68 18.61
C ASN A 230 -2.65 -11.73 17.54
N ALA A 231 -2.27 -11.50 16.28
CA ALA A 231 -2.43 -12.46 15.19
C ALA A 231 -1.49 -13.67 15.35
N ASP A 232 -1.95 -14.82 14.88
CA ASP A 232 -1.14 -16.01 14.67
C ASP A 232 -0.71 -16.16 13.20
N ILE A 233 -1.59 -15.78 12.26
CA ILE A 233 -1.33 -15.77 10.81
C ILE A 233 -1.90 -14.48 10.22
N VAL A 234 -1.18 -13.85 9.30
CA VAL A 234 -1.71 -12.72 8.51
C VAL A 234 -2.09 -13.22 7.13
N SER A 235 -3.34 -12.97 6.75
CA SER A 235 -3.86 -13.27 5.41
C SER A 235 -3.98 -11.99 4.60
N PHE A 236 -3.25 -11.92 3.48
CA PHE A 236 -3.30 -10.81 2.54
C PHE A 236 -3.38 -11.33 1.10
N CYS A 237 -4.48 -12.05 0.81
CA CYS A 237 -4.72 -12.74 -0.46
C CYS A 237 -5.48 -11.84 -1.46
N SER A 238 -5.06 -10.59 -1.61
CA SER A 238 -5.68 -9.62 -2.52
C SER A 238 -5.54 -10.04 -3.98
N VAL A 239 -6.51 -9.66 -4.81
CA VAL A 239 -6.46 -9.92 -6.26
C VAL A 239 -5.78 -8.79 -7.04
N TYR A 240 -5.67 -7.61 -6.44
CA TYR A 240 -4.97 -6.45 -7.00
C TYR A 240 -4.47 -5.53 -5.88
N GLU A 241 -3.21 -5.07 -5.99
CA GLU A 241 -2.59 -4.09 -5.10
C GLU A 241 -1.56 -3.24 -5.87
N GLY A 242 -1.26 -2.05 -5.33
CA GLY A 242 -0.13 -1.27 -5.82
C GLY A 242 1.20 -1.69 -5.18
N PHE A 243 1.13 -2.21 -3.91
CA PHE A 243 2.32 -2.65 -3.17
C PHE A 243 2.04 -3.84 -2.26
N GLY A 244 1.34 -3.64 -1.13
CA GLY A 244 1.07 -4.66 -0.12
C GLY A 244 1.79 -4.37 1.20
N LEU A 245 1.60 -3.18 1.76
CA LEU A 245 2.14 -2.80 3.08
C LEU A 245 1.88 -3.86 4.16
N PRO A 246 0.67 -4.46 4.27
CA PRO A 246 0.41 -5.48 5.28
C PRO A 246 1.36 -6.69 5.23
N ILE A 247 1.97 -6.99 4.10
CA ILE A 247 2.95 -8.08 3.97
C ILE A 247 4.21 -7.74 4.76
N ILE A 248 4.79 -6.55 4.53
CA ILE A 248 6.03 -6.14 5.20
C ILE A 248 5.81 -5.79 6.67
N GLU A 249 4.64 -5.26 7.02
CA GLU A 249 4.23 -5.02 8.41
C GLU A 249 4.16 -6.34 9.19
N ALA A 250 3.48 -7.35 8.64
CA ALA A 250 3.41 -8.68 9.25
C ALA A 250 4.79 -9.35 9.37
N GLN A 251 5.64 -9.25 8.34
CA GLN A 251 7.01 -9.77 8.37
C GLN A 251 7.86 -9.08 9.44
N ALA A 252 7.73 -7.75 9.58
CA ALA A 252 8.40 -7.00 10.63
C ALA A 252 7.94 -7.42 12.02
N MET A 253 6.65 -7.70 12.18
CA MET A 253 6.04 -8.19 13.42
C MET A 253 6.25 -9.69 13.64
N ARG A 254 7.12 -10.36 12.83
CA ARG A 254 7.45 -11.79 12.88
C ARG A 254 6.21 -12.70 12.81
N LYS A 255 5.22 -12.30 12.02
CA LYS A 255 4.02 -13.11 11.78
C LYS A 255 4.14 -13.87 10.46
N PRO A 256 3.77 -15.15 10.42
CA PRO A 256 3.70 -15.88 9.14
C PRO A 256 2.61 -15.27 8.27
N VAL A 257 2.93 -15.08 6.99
CA VAL A 257 2.06 -14.43 6.00
C VAL A 257 1.66 -15.42 4.93
N ILE A 258 0.38 -15.42 4.56
CA ILE A 258 -0.09 -15.93 3.27
C ILE A 258 -0.45 -14.75 2.38
N THR A 259 0.00 -14.77 1.12
CA THR A 259 -0.31 -13.71 0.16
C THR A 259 -0.43 -14.25 -1.26
N SER A 260 -0.99 -13.44 -2.14
CA SER A 260 -1.23 -13.83 -3.53
C SER A 260 0.06 -14.02 -4.32
N ASN A 261 0.11 -15.06 -5.13
CA ASN A 261 1.17 -15.25 -6.15
C ASN A 261 0.91 -14.37 -7.38
N LEU A 262 0.67 -13.08 -7.13
CA LEU A 262 0.44 -12.04 -8.13
C LEU A 262 1.34 -10.84 -7.84
N PRO A 263 1.92 -10.19 -8.88
CA PRO A 263 2.61 -8.92 -8.68
C PRO A 263 1.64 -7.81 -8.22
N PRO A 264 2.10 -6.91 -7.35
CA PRO A 264 3.43 -6.82 -6.73
C PRO A 264 3.60 -7.67 -5.46
N MET A 265 2.55 -8.35 -4.98
CA MET A 265 2.52 -9.00 -3.66
C MET A 265 3.59 -10.09 -3.52
N ASN A 266 3.78 -10.92 -4.56
CA ASN A 266 4.82 -11.95 -4.56
C ASN A 266 6.24 -11.32 -4.52
N ASP A 267 6.49 -10.22 -5.24
CA ASP A 267 7.77 -9.51 -5.24
C ASP A 267 8.05 -8.85 -3.88
N VAL A 268 7.03 -8.23 -3.29
CA VAL A 268 7.11 -7.60 -1.97
C VAL A 268 7.34 -8.63 -0.88
N ALA A 269 6.65 -9.76 -0.96
CA ALA A 269 6.77 -10.85 0.01
C ALA A 269 8.13 -11.54 -0.02
N GLY A 270 8.80 -11.58 -1.18
CA GLY A 270 10.00 -12.37 -1.37
C GLY A 270 9.77 -13.83 -0.96
N ASP A 271 10.77 -14.44 -0.34
CA ASP A 271 10.66 -15.81 0.20
C ASP A 271 9.99 -15.88 1.60
N GLY A 272 9.55 -14.74 2.14
CA GLY A 272 9.04 -14.59 3.51
C GLY A 272 7.53 -14.74 3.66
N ALA A 273 6.83 -15.30 2.67
CA ALA A 273 5.41 -15.60 2.73
C ALA A 273 5.07 -16.91 2.02
N VAL A 274 3.90 -17.47 2.32
CA VAL A 274 3.33 -18.58 1.55
C VAL A 274 2.51 -17.96 0.41
N LEU A 275 2.92 -18.24 -0.83
CA LEU A 275 2.24 -17.72 -2.02
C LEU A 275 1.09 -18.66 -2.41
N VAL A 276 -0.09 -18.06 -2.68
CA VAL A 276 -1.32 -18.77 -3.04
C VAL A 276 -1.95 -18.22 -4.32
N ASP A 277 -2.76 -19.01 -4.99
CA ASP A 277 -3.73 -18.48 -5.94
C ASP A 277 -4.89 -17.83 -5.17
N PRO A 278 -5.09 -16.51 -5.24
CA PRO A 278 -6.15 -15.84 -4.49
C PRO A 278 -7.56 -16.22 -4.98
N ASN A 279 -7.69 -16.72 -6.21
CA ASN A 279 -8.97 -17.13 -6.78
C ASN A 279 -9.36 -18.59 -6.44
N ASP A 280 -8.45 -19.33 -5.79
CA ASP A 280 -8.70 -20.70 -5.36
C ASP A 280 -8.72 -20.79 -3.82
N PRO A 281 -9.90 -20.87 -3.17
CA PRO A 281 -10.01 -21.08 -1.73
C PRO A 281 -9.26 -22.32 -1.24
N SER A 282 -9.10 -23.36 -2.06
CA SER A 282 -8.36 -24.57 -1.71
C SER A 282 -6.86 -24.30 -1.58
N SER A 283 -6.31 -23.42 -2.42
CA SER A 283 -4.92 -22.94 -2.31
C SER A 283 -4.69 -22.19 -1.00
N ILE A 284 -5.61 -21.29 -0.63
CA ILE A 284 -5.57 -20.55 0.63
C ILE A 284 -5.67 -21.51 1.82
N LYS A 285 -6.62 -22.46 1.78
CA LYS A 285 -6.83 -23.51 2.79
C LYS A 285 -5.55 -24.33 2.99
N ALA A 286 -4.93 -24.81 1.93
CA ALA A 286 -3.71 -25.61 1.99
C ALA A 286 -2.54 -24.85 2.63
N ALA A 287 -2.37 -23.56 2.31
CA ALA A 287 -1.35 -22.71 2.90
C ALA A 287 -1.57 -22.49 4.41
N LEU A 288 -2.80 -22.24 4.83
CA LEU A 288 -3.16 -22.12 6.25
C LEU A 288 -2.87 -23.42 7.00
N LEU A 289 -3.32 -24.58 6.49
CA LEU A 289 -3.05 -25.88 7.10
C LEU A 289 -1.56 -26.17 7.23
N LYS A 290 -0.77 -25.80 6.23
CA LYS A 290 0.68 -25.97 6.27
C LYS A 290 1.31 -25.14 7.38
N LEU A 291 0.91 -23.86 7.53
CA LEU A 291 1.40 -23.01 8.60
C LEU A 291 0.94 -23.47 9.98
N MET A 292 -0.27 -24.04 10.12
CA MET A 292 -0.78 -24.55 11.39
C MET A 292 -0.04 -25.83 11.83
N ASN A 293 0.21 -26.77 10.91
CA ASN A 293 0.67 -28.12 11.23
C ASN A 293 2.18 -28.31 11.15
N ASP A 294 2.92 -27.44 10.42
CA ASP A 294 4.36 -27.56 10.20
C ASP A 294 5.09 -26.41 10.89
N THR A 295 5.52 -26.65 12.12
CA THR A 295 6.23 -25.64 12.95
C THR A 295 7.56 -25.22 12.34
N GLU A 296 8.33 -26.16 11.76
CA GLU A 296 9.63 -25.85 11.14
C GLU A 296 9.46 -25.00 9.88
N TYR A 297 8.45 -25.36 9.06
CA TYR A 297 8.12 -24.57 7.89
C TYR A 297 7.66 -23.15 8.26
N ARG A 298 6.78 -23.03 9.26
CA ARG A 298 6.30 -21.74 9.76
C ARG A 298 7.46 -20.87 10.25
N LYS A 299 8.38 -21.44 11.07
CA LYS A 299 9.57 -20.74 11.54
C LYS A 299 10.43 -20.27 10.36
N LYS A 300 10.67 -21.12 9.38
CA LYS A 300 11.43 -20.76 8.17
C LYS A 300 10.81 -19.58 7.41
N ILE A 301 9.48 -19.54 7.27
CA ILE A 301 8.77 -18.42 6.61
C ILE A 301 8.95 -17.13 7.41
N ILE A 302 8.81 -17.17 8.74
CA ILE A 302 9.02 -16.02 9.63
C ILE A 302 10.46 -15.48 9.51
N ASP A 303 11.46 -16.35 9.58
CA ASP A 303 12.87 -15.95 9.52
C ASP A 303 13.20 -15.32 8.14
N ARG A 304 12.69 -15.87 7.06
CA ARG A 304 12.82 -15.30 5.71
C ARG A 304 12.10 -13.95 5.59
N GLY A 305 10.91 -13.80 6.20
CA GLY A 305 10.19 -12.53 6.26
C GLY A 305 10.99 -11.46 6.99
N THR A 306 11.58 -11.81 8.13
CA THR A 306 12.45 -10.91 8.89
C THR A 306 13.67 -10.44 8.10
N GLU A 307 14.22 -11.30 7.23
CA GLU A 307 15.31 -10.90 6.33
C GLU A 307 14.80 -10.04 5.19
N ASN A 308 13.68 -10.41 4.57
CA ASN A 308 13.09 -9.70 3.45
C ASN A 308 12.72 -8.26 3.79
N VAL A 309 12.19 -8.01 5.00
CA VAL A 309 11.73 -6.67 5.41
C VAL A 309 12.85 -5.63 5.45
N LYS A 310 14.11 -6.04 5.57
CA LYS A 310 15.27 -5.14 5.51
C LYS A 310 15.37 -4.36 4.19
N ARG A 311 14.80 -4.88 3.11
CA ARG A 311 14.73 -4.21 1.81
C ARG A 311 13.89 -2.93 1.84
N PHE A 312 13.00 -2.82 2.82
CA PHE A 312 12.04 -1.72 2.97
C PHE A 312 12.42 -0.78 4.14
N ASN A 313 13.70 -0.77 4.49
CA ASN A 313 14.23 0.13 5.52
C ASN A 313 13.99 1.60 5.14
N SER A 314 13.43 2.39 6.07
CA SER A 314 13.03 3.78 5.84
C SER A 314 14.19 4.67 5.42
N ASN A 315 15.41 4.47 5.97
CA ASN A 315 16.59 5.24 5.57
C ASN A 315 16.98 4.95 4.11
N GLU A 316 16.90 3.68 3.69
CA GLU A 316 17.25 3.31 2.31
C GLU A 316 16.24 3.86 1.30
N ILE A 317 14.95 3.80 1.62
CA ILE A 317 13.90 4.38 0.77
C ILE A 317 14.03 5.91 0.72
N ALA A 318 14.24 6.58 1.85
CA ALA A 318 14.47 8.02 1.90
C ALA A 318 15.73 8.42 1.12
N ARG A 319 16.81 7.63 1.16
CA ARG A 319 18.02 7.84 0.36
C ARG A 319 17.71 7.80 -1.14
N GLN A 320 16.87 6.87 -1.61
CA GLN A 320 16.49 6.80 -3.02
C GLN A 320 15.71 8.06 -3.46
N TYR A 321 14.86 8.62 -2.61
CA TYR A 321 14.19 9.89 -2.86
C TYR A 321 15.16 11.07 -2.80
N CYS A 322 16.07 11.08 -1.83
CA CYS A 322 17.16 12.09 -1.76
C CYS A 322 17.94 12.14 -3.06
N ASP A 323 18.40 10.99 -3.57
CA ASP A 323 19.14 10.89 -4.83
C ASP A 323 18.31 11.43 -6.02
N LEU A 324 17.01 11.14 -6.06
CA LEU A 324 16.10 11.67 -7.06
C LEU A 324 16.00 13.20 -6.99
N TYR A 325 15.83 13.75 -5.79
CA TYR A 325 15.71 15.19 -5.61
C TYR A 325 17.00 15.94 -5.97
N LEU A 326 18.17 15.41 -5.56
CA LEU A 326 19.46 15.97 -5.93
C LEU A 326 19.68 15.95 -7.45
N GLN A 327 19.27 14.90 -8.15
CA GLN A 327 19.33 14.85 -9.62
C GLN A 327 18.42 15.89 -10.28
N ILE A 328 17.26 16.18 -9.72
CA ILE A 328 16.35 17.21 -10.22
C ILE A 328 16.94 18.61 -10.03
N LEU A 329 17.54 18.86 -8.86
CA LEU A 329 18.15 20.14 -8.50
C LEU A 329 19.42 20.47 -9.29
N ALA A 330 20.13 19.44 -9.81
CA ALA A 330 21.33 19.59 -10.60
C ALA A 330 21.08 19.91 -12.09
N ARG A 331 19.82 19.82 -12.56
CA ARG A 331 19.39 20.15 -13.93
C ARG A 331 18.98 21.62 -14.05
#